data_a54a514cb92b2df6d598768c62c1a7cd
#
_entry.id   a54a514cb92b2df6d598768c62c1a7cd
#
_cell.length_a   1.000
_cell.length_b   1.000
_cell.length_c   1.000
_cell.angle_alpha   90.00
_cell.angle_beta   90.00
_cell.angle_gamma   90.00
#
_symmetry.space_group_name_H-M   'P 1'
#
loop_
_entity.id
_entity.type
_entity.pdbx_description
1 polymer ?
#
loop_
_entity_poly.entity_id
_entity_poly.type
_entity_poly.pdbx_seq_one_letter_code
_entity_poly.pdbx_strand_id
1 'polypeptide(L)' 'MKKCICCELGYVDDGGDGICTVCGWQDDDIQNDDPDFAGGANELSLNEYRRKFKEKRKINSNYVWAESKT' A
#
# COMPACT_ATOMS: atom_id res chain seq x y z
N MET A 1 1.94 15.72 3.50
CA MET A 1 1.91 14.32 3.04
C MET A 1 2.97 13.50 3.76
N LYS A 2 2.67 12.25 4.04
CA LYS A 2 3.63 11.35 4.69
C LYS A 2 3.96 10.19 3.77
N LYS A 3 5.12 9.59 3.99
CA LYS A 3 5.54 8.45 3.18
C LYS A 3 4.64 7.24 3.44
N CYS A 4 4.30 6.51 2.38
CA CYS A 4 3.47 5.31 2.50
C CYS A 4 4.17 4.25 3.34
N ILE A 5 3.48 3.74 4.35
CA ILE A 5 4.05 2.72 5.24
C ILE A 5 4.24 1.38 4.53
N CYS A 6 3.47 1.12 3.47
CA CYS A 6 3.53 -0.15 2.75
C CYS A 6 4.74 -0.24 1.83
N CYS A 7 4.85 0.64 0.85
CA CYS A 7 5.92 0.58 -0.14
C CYS A 7 7.09 1.50 0.14
N GLU A 8 6.89 2.52 0.94
CA GLU A 8 7.88 3.56 1.25
C GLU A 8 8.39 4.33 0.03
N LEU A 9 7.72 4.20 -1.11
CA LEU A 9 8.08 4.89 -2.34
C LEU A 9 7.12 6.03 -2.66
N GLY A 10 5.85 5.87 -2.30
CA GLY A 10 4.83 6.88 -2.55
C GLY A 10 4.49 7.65 -1.28
N TYR A 11 3.48 8.52 -1.38
CA TYR A 11 3.02 9.36 -0.29
C TYR A 11 1.51 9.29 -0.16
N VAL A 12 1.02 9.48 1.06
CA VAL A 12 -0.42 9.54 1.35
C VAL A 12 -0.71 10.81 2.15
N ASP A 13 -1.98 11.23 2.17
CA ASP A 13 -2.41 12.38 2.94
C ASP A 13 -2.27 12.13 4.44
N ASP A 14 -1.94 13.17 5.19
CA ASP A 14 -1.78 13.07 6.63
C ASP A 14 -3.09 12.86 7.37
N GLY A 15 -4.21 13.16 6.73
CA GLY A 15 -5.54 13.07 7.33
C GLY A 15 -6.12 11.66 7.42
N GLY A 16 -5.41 10.63 6.94
CA GLY A 16 -5.91 9.27 6.92
C GLY A 16 -6.75 8.96 5.67
N ASP A 17 -7.03 7.69 5.45
CA ASP A 17 -7.83 7.20 4.32
C ASP A 17 -7.27 7.51 2.93
N GLY A 18 -6.07 8.06 2.83
CA GLY A 18 -5.42 8.29 1.55
C GLY A 18 -4.95 6.99 0.93
N ILE A 19 -4.98 6.91 -0.40
CA ILE A 19 -4.51 5.72 -1.12
C ILE A 19 -3.20 6.06 -1.81
N CYS A 20 -2.18 5.23 -1.57
CA CYS A 20 -0.87 5.41 -2.20
C CYS A 20 -0.99 5.09 -3.69
N THR A 21 -0.59 6.02 -4.55
CA THR A 21 -0.66 5.82 -5.99
C THR A 21 0.38 4.82 -6.50
N VAL A 22 1.44 4.59 -5.74
CA VAL A 22 2.51 3.67 -6.15
C VAL A 22 2.12 2.21 -5.88
N CYS A 23 1.63 1.89 -4.67
CA CYS A 23 1.30 0.51 -4.33
C CYS A 23 -0.18 0.22 -4.18
N GLY A 24 -1.02 1.24 -3.99
CA GLY A 24 -2.45 1.05 -3.82
C GLY A 24 -2.91 0.78 -2.40
N TRP A 25 -2.00 0.84 -1.43
CA TRP A 25 -2.38 0.67 -0.02
C TRP A 25 -3.20 1.85 0.46
N GLN A 26 -4.36 1.57 1.07
CA GLN A 26 -5.16 2.60 1.72
C GLN A 26 -4.66 2.77 3.14
N ASP A 27 -4.34 4.00 3.54
CA ASP A 27 -3.78 4.31 4.85
C ASP A 27 -4.85 4.08 5.93
N ASP A 28 -4.70 3.00 6.68
CA ASP A 28 -5.63 2.58 7.72
C ASP A 28 -4.83 2.41 9.01
N ASP A 29 -5.10 3.26 10.00
CA ASP A 29 -4.36 3.26 11.26
C ASP A 29 -4.39 1.89 11.94
N ILE A 30 -5.52 1.19 11.89
CA ILE A 30 -5.66 -0.12 12.53
C ILE A 30 -4.76 -1.14 11.85
N GLN A 31 -4.78 -1.18 10.53
CA GLN A 31 -3.93 -2.11 9.78
C GLN A 31 -2.46 -1.71 9.82
N ASN A 32 -2.18 -0.41 9.88
CA ASN A 32 -0.80 0.07 10.01
C ASN A 32 -0.21 -0.33 11.37
N ASP A 33 -1.02 -0.29 12.43
CA ASP A 33 -0.57 -0.66 13.78
C ASP A 33 -0.50 -2.17 13.99
N ASP A 34 -1.31 -2.93 13.23
CA ASP A 34 -1.30 -4.39 13.30
C ASP A 34 -1.04 -4.94 11.89
N PRO A 35 0.23 -5.12 11.51
CA PRO A 35 0.58 -5.55 10.16
C PRO A 35 0.06 -6.91 9.73
N ASP A 36 -0.43 -7.71 10.65
CA ASP A 36 -1.00 -9.02 10.34
C ASP A 36 -2.53 -9.02 10.29
N PHE A 37 -3.14 -7.86 10.56
CA PHE A 37 -4.60 -7.75 10.51
C PHE A 37 -5.09 -7.56 9.08
N ALA A 38 -5.94 -8.46 8.61
CA ALA A 38 -6.57 -8.39 7.28
C ALA A 38 -8.04 -8.01 7.42
N GLY A 39 -8.62 -7.45 6.37
CA GLY A 39 -10.04 -7.18 6.34
C GLY A 39 -10.47 -5.82 6.89
N GLY A 40 -9.55 -4.87 6.97
CA GLY A 40 -9.88 -3.48 7.27
C GLY A 40 -10.20 -2.73 5.98
N ALA A 41 -9.67 -1.51 5.84
CA ALA A 41 -9.81 -0.75 4.60
C ALA A 41 -9.21 -1.49 3.41
N ASN A 42 -8.19 -2.32 3.67
CA ASN A 42 -7.60 -3.20 2.67
C ASN A 42 -7.97 -4.65 2.99
N GLU A 43 -8.22 -5.46 1.97
CA GLU A 43 -8.55 -6.87 2.17
C GLU A 43 -7.38 -7.65 2.76
N LEU A 44 -6.17 -7.36 2.31
CA LEU A 44 -4.96 -8.00 2.78
C LEU A 44 -4.36 -7.25 3.97
N SER A 45 -3.62 -7.97 4.80
CA SER A 45 -2.84 -7.34 5.86
C SER A 45 -1.70 -6.53 5.24
N LEU A 46 -1.11 -5.62 6.02
CA LEU A 46 0.01 -4.81 5.57
C LEU A 46 1.18 -5.70 5.09
N ASN A 47 1.50 -6.74 5.87
CA ASN A 47 2.60 -7.64 5.52
C ASN A 47 2.34 -8.39 4.23
N GLU A 48 1.11 -8.87 4.03
CA GLU A 48 0.76 -9.55 2.79
C GLU A 48 0.77 -8.61 1.60
N TYR A 49 0.27 -7.39 1.80
CA TYR A 49 0.23 -6.38 0.74
C TYR A 49 1.64 -6.00 0.29
N ARG A 50 2.55 -5.82 1.25
CA ARG A 50 3.96 -5.54 0.95
C ARG A 50 4.58 -6.65 0.12
N ARG A 51 4.29 -7.91 0.47
CA ARG A 51 4.84 -9.06 -0.25
C ARG A 51 4.35 -9.07 -1.68
N LYS A 52 3.05 -8.84 -1.89
CA LYS A 52 2.48 -8.83 -3.23
C LYS A 52 3.02 -7.68 -4.08
N PHE A 53 3.22 -6.53 -3.47
CA PHE A 53 3.81 -5.40 -4.18
C PHE A 53 5.23 -5.72 -4.63
N LYS A 54 6.02 -6.34 -3.76
CA LYS A 54 7.39 -6.75 -4.09
C LYS A 54 7.41 -7.77 -5.24
N GLU A 55 6.47 -8.70 -5.24
CA GLU A 55 6.35 -9.68 -6.33
C GLU A 55 6.07 -8.99 -7.67
N LYS A 56 5.16 -8.03 -7.68
CA LYS A 56 4.86 -7.27 -8.89
C LYS A 56 6.08 -6.49 -9.38
N ARG A 57 6.85 -5.94 -8.46
CA ARG A 57 8.07 -5.20 -8.79
C ARG A 57 9.20 -6.11 -9.27
N LYS A 58 9.20 -7.38 -8.94
CA LYS A 58 10.15 -8.35 -9.48
C LYS A 58 9.89 -8.61 -10.97
N ILE A 59 8.61 -8.62 -11.35
CA ILE A 59 8.21 -8.83 -12.74
C ILE A 59 8.38 -7.55 -13.55
N ASN A 60 8.03 -6.42 -12.96
CA ASN A 60 8.12 -5.11 -13.59
C ASN A 60 8.64 -4.09 -12.58
N SER A 61 9.91 -3.77 -12.65
CA SER A 61 10.56 -2.85 -11.69
C SER A 61 9.96 -1.45 -11.70
N ASN A 62 9.20 -1.09 -12.73
CA ASN A 62 8.55 0.21 -12.87
C ASN A 62 7.05 0.15 -12.55
N TYR A 63 6.58 -0.96 -11.98
CA TYR A 63 5.17 -1.12 -11.66
C TYR A 63 4.67 0.00 -10.74
N VAL A 64 3.57 0.62 -11.12
CA VAL A 64 2.86 1.64 -10.34
C VAL A 64 1.38 1.29 -10.35
N TRP A 65 0.80 1.11 -9.17
CA TRP A 65 -0.60 0.69 -9.03
C TRP A 65 -1.58 1.60 -9.78
N ALA A 66 -1.43 2.92 -9.66
CA ALA A 66 -2.36 3.86 -10.31
C ALA A 66 -2.34 3.75 -11.83
N GLU A 67 -1.18 3.46 -12.42
CA GLU A 67 -1.04 3.29 -13.85
C GLU A 67 -1.59 1.96 -14.33
N SER A 68 -1.55 0.93 -13.49
CA SER A 68 -2.01 -0.41 -13.85
C SER A 68 -3.52 -0.57 -13.83
N LYS A 69 -4.25 0.44 -13.37
CA LYS A 69 -5.72 0.40 -13.29
C LYS A 69 -6.41 0.77 -14.58
N THR A 70 -5.70 1.30 -15.54
CA THR A 70 -6.29 1.74 -16.81
C THR A 70 -6.43 0.61 -17.81
#